data_251bcf42f37ad19a08d05de98a70fa34
#
_entry.id   251bcf42f37ad19a08d05de98a70fa34
#
_cell.length_a   1.000
_cell.length_b   1.000
_cell.length_c   1.000
_cell.angle_alpha   90.00
_cell.angle_beta   90.00
_cell.angle_gamma   90.00
#
_symmetry.space_group_name_H-M   'P 1'
#
loop_
_entity.id
_entity.type
_entity.pdbx_description
1 polymer ?
#
loop_
_entity_poly.entity_id
_entity_poly.type
_entity_poly.pdbx_seq_one_letter_code
_entity_poly.pdbx_strand_id
1 'polypeptide(L)'
;VLNKEMILLGKYMSKHLLCSLVSAYQVMIPKALKAKVNTNIKIKYNKYLRRTKSIEEIDKYISGCKYEGQVNLLCKLKEGDVLITKMSSTINTIIKNELGEIYLEEDKRYSYTGISNYKRVVLNEEQEKAKDIVVNSFGDANTYLLYGVTGSGKTEVYMSIIEEALKLGKEAIMLVPEISLTPQVVGKFISRFGDVVAVLHSKLSDTERYDEYRKITTGEAKIVIGTRSAIFVPFNNIGVIIIDEEHTSSYKQENHPRYNAKDIAILRSKYHKCPVVMGSATPSLESFARAGNKVYKLLVLSKRPSSSTMPNVEIIDMKEEVKKGNFILSDTLKCKIKEKLDRKEQSIILLNRRGYSSIISCRECGYTEKCPKCDVTYTYHKTSNNLKCHYCGTAKVPSKVCPKCGSKLRDFGLGTEKLEEELNKLFKARIVRMDVDTTSKKGEHQKIIDDFGEHKYDILIGTQMIAKGLDFPLVTLVGVVSVDSSLMAPDFRASENTFQLLSQVAGRAGRSTS
;
A
#
# COMPACT_ATOMS: atom_id res chain seq x y z
N VAL A 1 -0.57 -1.50 27.69
CA VAL A 1 -0.93 -1.70 26.27
C VAL A 1 -1.65 -0.47 25.72
N LEU A 2 -2.61 0.11 26.46
CA LEU A 2 -3.30 1.35 26.09
C LEU A 2 -2.81 2.48 27.00
N ASN A 3 -2.30 3.56 26.40
CA ASN A 3 -1.94 4.78 27.13
C ASN A 3 -3.20 5.63 27.41
N LYS A 4 -3.02 6.74 28.14
CA LYS A 4 -4.12 7.65 28.53
C LYS A 4 -4.90 8.19 27.33
N GLU A 5 -4.20 8.54 26.24
CA GLU A 5 -4.80 9.00 25.01
C GLU A 5 -5.73 7.94 24.39
N MET A 6 -5.23 6.69 24.26
CA MET A 6 -6.02 5.59 23.69
C MET A 6 -7.28 5.29 24.51
N ILE A 7 -7.22 5.43 25.84
CA ILE A 7 -8.40 5.27 26.69
C ILE A 7 -9.44 6.36 26.39
N LEU A 8 -9.01 7.62 26.26
CA LEU A 8 -9.90 8.74 25.89
C LEU A 8 -10.48 8.55 24.49
N LEU A 9 -9.65 8.14 23.54
CA LEU A 9 -10.05 7.91 22.16
C LEU A 9 -11.09 6.77 22.07
N GLY A 10 -10.93 5.69 22.84
CA GLY A 10 -11.91 4.61 22.89
C GLY A 10 -13.27 5.05 23.42
N LYS A 11 -13.29 5.90 24.46
CA LYS A 11 -14.53 6.51 24.96
C LYS A 11 -15.17 7.41 23.91
N TYR A 12 -14.38 8.22 23.20
CA TYR A 12 -14.86 9.04 22.10
C TYR A 12 -15.46 8.18 20.98
N MET A 13 -14.75 7.15 20.53
CA MET A 13 -15.24 6.24 19.49
C MET A 13 -16.53 5.54 19.88
N SER A 14 -16.62 5.04 21.12
CA SER A 14 -17.83 4.40 21.62
C SER A 14 -19.04 5.32 21.52
N LYS A 15 -18.89 6.58 21.93
CA LYS A 15 -19.95 7.57 21.91
C LYS A 15 -20.37 8.01 20.49
N HIS A 16 -19.39 8.30 19.63
CA HIS A 16 -19.64 8.91 18.32
C HIS A 16 -19.85 7.90 17.18
N LEU A 17 -19.34 6.67 17.33
CA LEU A 17 -19.53 5.61 16.35
C LEU A 17 -20.59 4.57 16.77
N LEU A 18 -21.30 4.84 17.86
CA LEU A 18 -22.39 3.98 18.38
C LEU A 18 -21.94 2.52 18.52
N CYS A 19 -20.77 2.29 19.09
CA CYS A 19 -20.21 0.96 19.30
C CYS A 19 -19.93 0.71 20.79
N SER A 20 -19.84 -0.57 21.21
CA SER A 20 -19.46 -0.90 22.56
C SER A 20 -18.02 -0.42 22.86
N LEU A 21 -17.74 -0.04 24.10
CA LEU A 21 -16.41 0.37 24.53
C LEU A 21 -15.36 -0.74 24.32
N VAL A 22 -15.77 -1.99 24.51
CA VAL A 22 -14.93 -3.17 24.23
C VAL A 22 -14.56 -3.24 22.76
N SER A 23 -15.52 -3.05 21.84
CA SER A 23 -15.26 -3.03 20.41
C SER A 23 -14.31 -1.90 20.01
N ALA A 24 -14.46 -0.72 20.63
CA ALA A 24 -13.57 0.42 20.40
C ALA A 24 -12.13 0.11 20.81
N TYR A 25 -11.91 -0.50 21.97
CA TYR A 25 -10.56 -0.88 22.41
C TYR A 25 -9.98 -2.06 21.62
N GLN A 26 -10.81 -3.01 21.23
CA GLN A 26 -10.35 -4.18 20.48
C GLN A 26 -9.71 -3.84 19.12
N VAL A 27 -10.11 -2.75 18.44
CA VAL A 27 -9.47 -2.35 17.18
C VAL A 27 -8.14 -1.64 17.39
N MET A 28 -7.89 -1.10 18.59
CA MET A 28 -6.65 -0.42 18.94
C MET A 28 -5.54 -1.40 19.35
N ILE A 29 -5.92 -2.61 19.77
CA ILE A 29 -4.99 -3.61 20.27
C ILE A 29 -4.70 -4.63 19.17
N PRO A 30 -3.43 -4.88 18.80
CA PRO A 30 -3.05 -5.94 17.88
C PRO A 30 -3.60 -7.30 18.32
N LYS A 31 -3.96 -8.16 17.36
CA LYS A 31 -4.50 -9.51 17.67
C LYS A 31 -3.60 -10.30 18.61
N ALA A 32 -2.29 -10.17 18.42
CA ALA A 32 -1.27 -10.85 19.23
C ALA A 32 -1.28 -10.46 20.71
N LEU A 33 -1.82 -9.27 21.04
CA LEU A 33 -1.89 -8.76 22.43
C LEU A 33 -3.28 -8.91 23.06
N LYS A 34 -4.26 -9.45 22.30
CA LYS A 34 -5.59 -9.73 22.85
C LYS A 34 -5.51 -10.97 23.73
N ALA A 35 -6.14 -10.90 24.90
CA ALA A 35 -6.27 -12.06 25.79
C ALA A 35 -6.98 -13.20 25.06
N LYS A 36 -6.24 -14.22 24.70
CA LYS A 36 -6.74 -15.51 24.21
C LYS A 36 -6.14 -16.61 25.07
N VAL A 37 -6.96 -17.57 25.41
CA VAL A 37 -6.48 -18.81 26.02
C VAL A 37 -5.50 -19.46 25.02
N ASN A 38 -4.21 -19.59 25.38
CA ASN A 38 -3.14 -20.27 24.62
C ASN A 38 -2.32 -19.49 23.57
N THR A 39 -2.21 -18.17 23.62
CA THR A 39 -1.18 -17.48 22.79
C THR A 39 0.01 -17.02 23.64
N ASN A 40 0.95 -17.90 23.92
CA ASN A 40 2.26 -17.54 24.48
C ASN A 40 3.22 -17.14 23.35
N ILE A 41 3.07 -15.91 22.84
CA ILE A 41 4.08 -15.35 21.93
C ILE A 41 5.27 -14.94 22.81
N LYS A 42 6.37 -15.70 22.70
CA LYS A 42 7.64 -15.39 23.38
C LYS A 42 8.57 -14.65 22.43
N ILE A 43 9.39 -13.79 23.01
CA ILE A 43 10.51 -13.19 22.29
C ILE A 43 11.42 -14.34 21.82
N LYS A 44 11.81 -14.31 20.55
CA LYS A 44 12.77 -15.27 20.00
C LYS A 44 14.17 -14.73 20.23
N TYR A 45 15.03 -15.55 20.80
CA TYR A 45 16.43 -15.21 21.01
C TYR A 45 17.30 -16.17 20.20
N ASN A 46 18.27 -15.63 19.50
CA ASN A 46 19.39 -16.36 18.97
C ASN A 46 20.48 -16.44 20.04
N LYS A 47 21.13 -17.59 20.15
CA LYS A 47 22.28 -17.78 21.03
C LYS A 47 23.54 -17.59 20.25
N TYR A 48 24.39 -16.68 20.71
CA TYR A 48 25.69 -16.47 20.13
C TYR A 48 26.78 -16.84 21.12
N LEU A 49 27.86 -17.42 20.61
CA LEU A 49 29.08 -17.63 21.35
C LEU A 49 30.02 -16.50 20.94
N ARG A 50 30.52 -15.73 21.93
CA ARG A 50 31.55 -14.73 21.72
C ARG A 50 32.78 -15.09 22.51
N ARG A 51 33.93 -14.66 22.04
CA ARG A 51 35.21 -14.86 22.74
C ARG A 51 35.29 -13.98 23.99
N THR A 52 35.90 -14.50 25.06
CA THR A 52 36.20 -13.78 26.30
C THR A 52 37.67 -13.46 26.43
N LYS A 53 38.54 -14.12 25.63
CA LYS A 53 39.99 -13.97 25.65
C LYS A 53 40.54 -13.22 24.43
N SER A 54 41.74 -12.70 24.52
CA SER A 54 42.44 -12.09 23.39
C SER A 54 42.71 -13.09 22.27
N ILE A 55 42.98 -12.59 21.07
CA ILE A 55 43.32 -13.48 19.93
C ILE A 55 44.60 -14.26 20.23
N GLU A 56 45.60 -13.63 20.88
CA GLU A 56 46.87 -14.24 21.25
C GLU A 56 46.70 -15.41 22.23
N GLU A 57 45.84 -15.24 23.24
CA GLU A 57 45.51 -16.31 24.20
C GLU A 57 44.79 -17.48 23.54
N ILE A 58 43.89 -17.19 22.59
CA ILE A 58 43.19 -18.21 21.80
C ILE A 58 44.16 -18.95 20.91
N ASP A 59 45.12 -18.27 20.26
CA ASP A 59 46.15 -18.90 19.43
C ASP A 59 47.09 -19.81 20.26
N LYS A 60 47.44 -19.40 21.47
CA LYS A 60 48.21 -20.20 22.40
C LYS A 60 47.43 -21.48 22.82
N TYR A 61 46.13 -21.37 23.01
CA TYR A 61 45.28 -22.53 23.29
C TYR A 61 45.15 -23.46 22.09
N ILE A 62 44.98 -22.91 20.88
CA ILE A 62 44.86 -23.68 19.63
C ILE A 62 46.14 -24.48 19.38
N SER A 63 47.34 -23.93 19.62
CA SER A 63 48.62 -24.63 19.39
C SER A 63 48.80 -25.84 20.29
N GLY A 64 48.14 -25.93 21.44
CA GLY A 64 48.13 -27.08 22.34
C GLY A 64 46.92 -28.02 22.19
N CYS A 65 45.91 -27.65 21.37
CA CYS A 65 44.66 -28.35 21.28
C CYS A 65 44.67 -29.52 20.25
N LYS A 66 44.37 -30.73 20.70
CA LYS A 66 44.34 -31.94 19.83
C LYS A 66 42.96 -32.17 19.14
N TYR A 67 41.95 -31.39 19.47
CA TYR A 67 40.60 -31.60 19.00
C TYR A 67 40.25 -30.62 17.88
N GLU A 68 40.19 -31.13 16.66
CA GLU A 68 39.95 -30.35 15.45
C GLU A 68 38.62 -29.52 15.51
N GLY A 69 37.55 -30.06 16.10
CA GLY A 69 36.27 -29.34 16.27
C GLY A 69 36.37 -28.13 17.20
N GLN A 70 37.26 -28.14 18.21
CA GLN A 70 37.51 -26.99 19.08
C GLN A 70 38.32 -25.95 18.33
N VAL A 71 39.38 -26.37 17.61
CA VAL A 71 40.22 -25.50 16.80
C VAL A 71 39.36 -24.76 15.75
N ASN A 72 38.57 -25.47 15.00
CA ASN A 72 37.68 -24.89 13.98
C ASN A 72 36.70 -23.85 14.56
N LEU A 73 36.10 -24.13 15.73
CA LEU A 73 35.19 -23.20 16.38
C LEU A 73 35.91 -21.98 16.94
N LEU A 74 37.11 -22.14 17.53
CA LEU A 74 37.90 -21.03 18.01
C LEU A 74 38.44 -20.16 16.87
N CYS A 75 38.82 -20.75 15.72
CA CYS A 75 39.14 -19.99 14.52
C CYS A 75 38.00 -19.09 14.06
N LYS A 76 36.77 -19.62 14.03
CA LYS A 76 35.58 -18.82 13.71
C LYS A 76 35.35 -17.70 14.74
N LEU A 77 35.55 -17.97 16.01
CA LEU A 77 35.44 -16.95 17.08
C LEU A 77 36.49 -15.83 17.00
N LYS A 78 37.60 -16.05 16.32
CA LYS A 78 38.58 -14.98 16.03
C LYS A 78 38.04 -13.99 14.99
N GLU A 79 37.26 -14.48 14.03
CA GLU A 79 36.66 -13.68 12.96
C GLU A 79 35.38 -12.93 13.43
N GLY A 80 34.67 -13.48 14.44
CA GLY A 80 33.45 -12.86 14.99
C GLY A 80 32.63 -13.82 15.86
N ASP A 81 31.48 -13.32 16.32
CA ASP A 81 30.57 -14.11 17.16
C ASP A 81 29.90 -15.22 16.34
N VAL A 82 29.76 -16.39 16.92
CA VAL A 82 29.24 -17.58 16.23
C VAL A 82 27.83 -17.90 16.68
N LEU A 83 26.88 -17.96 15.74
CA LEU A 83 25.49 -18.37 16.00
C LEU A 83 25.43 -19.86 16.42
N ILE A 84 24.84 -20.12 17.58
CA ILE A 84 24.64 -21.46 18.11
C ILE A 84 23.23 -21.97 17.72
N THR A 85 23.18 -22.90 16.79
CA THR A 85 21.91 -23.57 16.42
C THR A 85 21.62 -24.75 17.35
N LYS A 86 22.66 -25.44 17.85
CA LYS A 86 22.56 -26.58 18.77
C LYS A 86 23.75 -26.61 19.71
N MET A 87 23.49 -26.86 20.99
CA MET A 87 24.56 -27.07 21.98
C MET A 87 25.37 -28.33 21.66
N SER A 88 26.68 -28.22 21.69
CA SER A 88 27.62 -29.35 21.48
C SER A 88 28.60 -29.46 22.66
N SER A 89 29.23 -30.64 22.79
CA SER A 89 30.30 -30.84 23.77
C SER A 89 31.45 -29.86 23.55
N THR A 90 31.75 -29.54 22.30
CA THR A 90 32.80 -28.55 21.93
C THR A 90 32.49 -27.17 22.50
N ILE A 91 31.25 -26.68 22.37
CA ILE A 91 30.84 -25.39 22.93
C ILE A 91 30.97 -25.40 24.45
N ASN A 92 30.48 -26.47 25.09
CA ASN A 92 30.57 -26.60 26.55
C ASN A 92 32.03 -26.60 27.05
N THR A 93 32.95 -27.21 26.30
CA THR A 93 34.39 -27.21 26.65
C THR A 93 34.98 -25.79 26.51
N ILE A 94 34.63 -25.06 25.45
CA ILE A 94 35.09 -23.67 25.25
C ILE A 94 34.62 -22.77 26.41
N ILE A 95 33.35 -22.92 26.82
CA ILE A 95 32.82 -22.17 27.97
C ILE A 95 33.50 -22.56 29.27
N LYS A 96 33.69 -23.87 29.52
CA LYS A 96 34.34 -24.37 30.73
C LYS A 96 35.77 -23.89 30.88
N ASN A 97 36.46 -23.69 29.76
CA ASN A 97 37.84 -23.18 29.72
C ASN A 97 37.88 -21.63 29.66
N GLU A 98 36.77 -20.96 29.86
CA GLU A 98 36.64 -19.49 29.86
C GLU A 98 37.14 -18.81 28.56
N LEU A 99 37.13 -19.54 27.45
CA LEU A 99 37.52 -19.02 26.13
C LEU A 99 36.39 -18.33 25.38
N GLY A 100 35.18 -18.55 25.81
CA GLY A 100 33.98 -17.93 25.26
C GLY A 100 32.78 -17.98 26.20
N GLU A 101 31.86 -17.06 26.00
CA GLU A 101 30.59 -16.98 26.72
C GLU A 101 29.40 -16.95 25.76
N ILE A 102 28.26 -17.47 26.22
CA ILE A 102 27.01 -17.43 25.47
C ILE A 102 26.24 -16.18 25.88
N TYR A 103 25.84 -15.39 24.89
CA TYR A 103 24.85 -14.36 25.10
C TYR A 103 23.62 -14.57 24.22
N LEU A 104 22.53 -13.94 24.60
CA LEU A 104 21.26 -14.00 23.89
C LEU A 104 21.07 -12.69 23.14
N GLU A 105 20.88 -12.79 21.84
CA GLU A 105 20.49 -11.66 21.01
C GLU A 105 19.07 -11.87 20.51
N GLU A 106 18.26 -10.84 20.55
CA GLU A 106 16.90 -10.94 20.09
C GLU A 106 16.83 -11.13 18.58
N ASP A 107 16.18 -12.21 18.15
CA ASP A 107 15.91 -12.48 16.74
C ASP A 107 14.73 -11.65 16.25
N LYS A 108 15.01 -10.57 15.54
CA LYS A 108 14.00 -9.74 14.87
C LYS A 108 13.40 -10.54 13.70
N ARG A 109 12.22 -11.16 13.93
CA ARG A 109 11.55 -12.03 12.95
C ARG A 109 11.20 -11.34 11.63
N TYR A 110 11.02 -10.03 11.66
CA TYR A 110 10.77 -9.24 10.48
C TYR A 110 12.07 -8.60 10.01
N SER A 111 12.66 -9.18 8.98
CA SER A 111 13.81 -8.59 8.29
C SER A 111 13.35 -7.89 7.02
N TYR A 112 13.74 -6.65 6.87
CA TYR A 112 13.47 -5.88 5.66
C TYR A 112 14.46 -6.30 4.57
N THR A 113 14.03 -7.20 3.67
CA THR A 113 14.79 -7.57 2.48
C THR A 113 14.57 -6.52 1.40
N GLY A 114 15.65 -6.06 0.76
CA GLY A 114 15.56 -5.09 -0.34
C GLY A 114 15.86 -3.64 0.06
N ILE A 115 16.82 -3.42 0.97
CA ILE A 115 17.34 -2.08 1.24
C ILE A 115 17.95 -1.54 -0.06
N SER A 116 17.23 -0.67 -0.75
CA SER A 116 17.76 0.05 -1.91
C SER A 116 18.76 1.10 -1.42
N ASN A 117 19.85 1.31 -2.16
CA ASN A 117 20.72 2.46 -1.96
C ASN A 117 19.94 3.75 -2.28
N TYR A 118 19.13 4.20 -1.31
CA TYR A 118 18.37 5.43 -1.44
C TYR A 118 19.32 6.63 -1.41
N LYS A 119 19.38 7.38 -2.52
CA LYS A 119 20.07 8.66 -2.56
C LYS A 119 19.10 9.75 -2.13
N ARG A 120 19.50 10.54 -1.14
CA ARG A 120 18.74 11.71 -0.70
C ARG A 120 18.52 12.67 -1.88
N VAL A 121 17.27 12.97 -2.17
CA VAL A 121 16.89 13.90 -3.23
C VAL A 121 16.83 15.31 -2.65
N VAL A 122 17.36 16.28 -3.35
CA VAL A 122 17.23 17.71 -3.00
C VAL A 122 15.82 18.14 -3.35
N LEU A 123 15.13 18.76 -2.41
CA LEU A 123 13.79 19.30 -2.62
C LEU A 123 13.84 20.51 -3.56
N ASN A 124 12.83 20.66 -4.42
CA ASN A 124 12.64 21.87 -5.20
C ASN A 124 11.96 22.97 -4.34
N GLU A 125 11.85 24.18 -4.88
CA GLU A 125 11.28 25.35 -4.16
C GLU A 125 9.84 25.10 -3.64
N GLU A 126 8.97 24.45 -4.44
CA GLU A 126 7.60 24.16 -4.02
C GLU A 126 7.57 23.14 -2.89
N GLN A 127 8.42 22.12 -2.96
CA GLN A 127 8.55 21.08 -1.95
C GLN A 127 9.14 21.63 -0.65
N GLU A 128 10.18 22.46 -0.76
CA GLU A 128 10.83 23.10 0.40
C GLU A 128 9.84 24.03 1.11
N LYS A 129 9.14 24.87 0.35
CA LYS A 129 8.09 25.75 0.88
C LYS A 129 6.97 24.96 1.58
N ALA A 130 6.51 23.86 0.98
CA ALA A 130 5.48 23.03 1.58
C ALA A 130 5.97 22.39 2.89
N LYS A 131 7.20 21.88 2.93
CA LYS A 131 7.86 21.36 4.14
C LYS A 131 7.92 22.44 5.22
N ASP A 132 8.43 23.63 4.90
CA ASP A 132 8.65 24.71 5.87
C ASP A 132 7.34 25.20 6.49
N ILE A 133 6.27 25.30 5.70
CA ILE A 133 4.94 25.70 6.21
C ILE A 133 4.45 24.68 7.25
N VAL A 134 4.65 23.37 7.02
CA VAL A 134 4.23 22.32 7.97
C VAL A 134 5.12 22.33 9.20
N VAL A 135 6.44 22.40 9.02
CA VAL A 135 7.43 22.38 10.12
C VAL A 135 7.23 23.58 11.05
N ASN A 136 7.01 24.78 10.50
CA ASN A 136 6.73 25.99 11.28
C ASN A 136 5.41 25.92 12.07
N SER A 137 4.57 24.92 11.80
CA SER A 137 3.33 24.67 12.56
C SER A 137 3.45 23.57 13.61
N PHE A 138 4.65 23.06 13.87
CA PHE A 138 4.84 22.10 14.95
C PHE A 138 4.49 22.75 16.29
N GLY A 139 3.62 22.09 17.05
CA GLY A 139 3.02 22.66 18.27
C GLY A 139 1.55 23.05 18.09
N ASP A 140 1.06 23.08 16.84
CA ASP A 140 -0.32 23.41 16.49
C ASP A 140 -1.04 22.24 15.80
N ALA A 141 -2.32 22.09 16.09
CA ALA A 141 -3.17 21.07 15.47
C ALA A 141 -3.72 21.52 14.11
N ASN A 142 -2.85 21.83 13.16
CA ASN A 142 -3.23 22.22 11.81
C ASN A 142 -3.44 21.00 10.91
N THR A 143 -4.39 21.07 9.98
CA THR A 143 -4.59 20.06 8.95
C THR A 143 -4.25 20.64 7.58
N TYR A 144 -3.38 19.95 6.86
CA TYR A 144 -2.90 20.31 5.54
C TYR A 144 -3.41 19.33 4.49
N LEU A 145 -3.83 19.82 3.33
CA LEU A 145 -4.03 19.05 2.12
C LEU A 145 -2.86 19.32 1.18
N LEU A 146 -1.97 18.33 1.05
CA LEU A 146 -0.87 18.39 0.09
C LEU A 146 -1.34 17.83 -1.25
N TYR A 147 -1.81 18.72 -2.12
CA TYR A 147 -2.23 18.42 -3.47
C TYR A 147 -1.02 18.46 -4.40
N GLY A 148 -0.65 17.34 -4.97
CA GLY A 148 0.51 17.28 -5.87
C GLY A 148 0.29 16.26 -6.97
N VAL A 149 0.60 16.65 -8.21
CA VAL A 149 0.48 15.76 -9.37
C VAL A 149 1.24 14.44 -9.14
N THR A 150 0.84 13.40 -9.84
CA THR A 150 1.52 12.10 -9.75
C THR A 150 3.00 12.27 -10.12
N GLY A 151 3.89 11.80 -9.24
CA GLY A 151 5.35 11.99 -9.44
C GLY A 151 5.89 13.35 -8.99
N SER A 152 5.11 14.21 -8.32
CA SER A 152 5.60 15.50 -7.78
C SER A 152 6.54 15.39 -6.59
N GLY A 153 6.89 14.16 -6.14
CA GLY A 153 7.81 13.96 -5.03
C GLY A 153 7.18 14.14 -3.64
N LYS A 154 5.88 13.98 -3.47
CA LYS A 154 5.19 14.05 -2.17
C LYS A 154 5.88 13.24 -1.08
N THR A 155 6.35 12.03 -1.41
CA THR A 155 7.05 11.15 -0.46
C THR A 155 8.32 11.78 0.09
N GLU A 156 9.08 12.52 -0.73
CA GLU A 156 10.29 13.24 -0.27
C GLU A 156 9.94 14.36 0.70
N VAL A 157 8.84 15.08 0.44
CA VAL A 157 8.32 16.10 1.37
C VAL A 157 7.93 15.45 2.70
N TYR A 158 7.23 14.32 2.68
CA TYR A 158 6.87 13.59 3.90
C TYR A 158 8.10 13.17 4.70
N MET A 159 9.08 12.54 4.04
CA MET A 159 10.31 12.12 4.70
C MET A 159 11.07 13.30 5.30
N SER A 160 11.09 14.45 4.61
CA SER A 160 11.75 15.65 5.13
C SER A 160 11.02 16.25 6.33
N ILE A 161 9.69 16.28 6.35
CA ILE A 161 8.90 16.71 7.51
C ILE A 161 9.12 15.77 8.70
N ILE A 162 9.14 14.45 8.46
CA ILE A 162 9.43 13.45 9.51
C ILE A 162 10.82 13.66 10.10
N GLU A 163 11.82 13.92 9.27
CA GLU A 163 13.19 14.20 9.72
C GLU A 163 13.25 15.39 10.69
N GLU A 164 12.53 16.48 10.37
CA GLU A 164 12.46 17.64 11.27
C GLU A 164 11.73 17.30 12.59
N ALA A 165 10.66 16.48 12.54
CA ALA A 165 10.01 16.02 13.76
C ALA A 165 10.94 15.20 14.65
N LEU A 166 11.75 14.31 14.05
CA LEU A 166 12.72 13.48 14.79
C LEU A 166 13.84 14.33 15.41
N LYS A 167 14.32 15.39 14.74
CA LYS A 167 15.31 16.33 15.29
C LYS A 167 14.79 17.00 16.57
N LEU A 168 13.48 17.17 16.70
CA LEU A 168 12.83 17.71 17.90
C LEU A 168 12.52 16.61 18.95
N GLY A 169 13.02 15.39 18.76
CA GLY A 169 12.75 14.26 19.66
C GLY A 169 11.29 13.76 19.62
N LYS A 170 10.54 14.11 18.58
CA LYS A 170 9.13 13.73 18.41
C LYS A 170 9.00 12.49 17.54
N GLU A 171 7.81 11.88 17.60
CA GLU A 171 7.46 10.66 16.87
C GLU A 171 6.61 10.98 15.65
N ALA A 172 6.61 10.09 14.64
CA ALA A 172 5.86 10.29 13.41
C ALA A 172 5.01 9.07 13.05
N ILE A 173 3.80 9.31 12.59
CA ILE A 173 2.91 8.29 12.03
C ILE A 173 2.70 8.58 10.56
N MET A 174 2.97 7.58 9.71
CA MET A 174 2.64 7.64 8.28
C MET A 174 1.67 6.53 7.92
N LEU A 175 0.49 6.91 7.48
CA LEU A 175 -0.51 6.00 6.96
C LEU A 175 -0.39 5.92 5.44
N VAL A 176 -0.36 4.71 4.92
CA VAL A 176 -0.39 4.42 3.49
C VAL A 176 -1.48 3.41 3.19
N PRO A 177 -2.11 3.45 2.01
CA PRO A 177 -3.03 2.41 1.59
C PRO A 177 -2.33 1.05 1.55
N GLU A 178 -3.05 -0.03 1.84
CA GLU A 178 -2.49 -1.38 1.90
C GLU A 178 -1.78 -1.80 0.61
N ILE A 179 -2.33 -1.38 -0.53
CA ILE A 179 -1.77 -1.65 -1.88
C ILE A 179 -0.48 -0.85 -2.12
N SER A 180 -0.35 0.32 -1.51
CA SER A 180 0.81 1.22 -1.68
C SER A 180 1.95 0.90 -0.72
N LEU A 181 1.72 0.07 0.31
CA LEU A 181 2.75 -0.37 1.25
C LEU A 181 3.59 -1.50 0.63
N THR A 182 4.34 -1.13 -0.38
CA THR A 182 5.25 -2.05 -1.08
C THR A 182 6.62 -2.10 -0.39
N PRO A 183 7.40 -3.19 -0.57
CA PRO A 183 8.78 -3.25 -0.08
C PRO A 183 9.63 -2.07 -0.54
N GLN A 184 9.38 -1.53 -1.74
CA GLN A 184 10.09 -0.35 -2.27
C GLN A 184 9.82 0.91 -1.44
N VAL A 185 8.57 1.16 -1.04
CA VAL A 185 8.22 2.32 -0.19
C VAL A 185 8.82 2.13 1.19
N VAL A 186 8.65 0.98 1.80
CA VAL A 186 9.23 0.64 3.10
C VAL A 186 10.75 0.75 3.06
N GLY A 187 11.40 0.20 2.02
CA GLY A 187 12.84 0.24 1.81
C GLY A 187 13.40 1.66 1.75
N LYS A 188 12.71 2.61 1.12
CA LYS A 188 13.12 4.03 1.11
C LYS A 188 13.17 4.63 2.52
N PHE A 189 12.16 4.35 3.35
CA PHE A 189 12.13 4.86 4.72
C PHE A 189 13.21 4.23 5.60
N ILE A 190 13.40 2.91 5.48
CA ILE A 190 14.45 2.23 6.24
C ILE A 190 15.85 2.68 5.81
N SER A 191 16.07 2.86 4.50
CA SER A 191 17.35 3.38 3.99
C SER A 191 17.65 4.80 4.48
N ARG A 192 16.62 5.63 4.74
CA ARG A 192 16.80 7.00 5.23
C ARG A 192 16.89 7.11 6.75
N PHE A 193 16.09 6.33 7.46
CA PHE A 193 15.90 6.48 8.90
C PHE A 193 16.44 5.30 9.73
N GLY A 194 16.79 4.18 9.08
CA GLY A 194 17.33 3.01 9.78
C GLY A 194 16.32 2.31 10.69
N ASP A 195 16.83 1.80 11.79
CA ASP A 195 16.10 0.93 12.71
C ASP A 195 14.99 1.61 13.53
N VAL A 196 14.88 2.94 13.48
CA VAL A 196 13.82 3.68 14.19
C VAL A 196 12.46 3.59 13.49
N VAL A 197 12.38 2.87 12.37
CA VAL A 197 11.14 2.63 11.62
C VAL A 197 10.51 1.32 12.06
N ALA A 198 9.21 1.33 12.39
CA ALA A 198 8.38 0.15 12.54
C ALA A 198 7.31 0.11 11.44
N VAL A 199 6.99 -1.10 10.95
CA VAL A 199 6.03 -1.29 9.87
C VAL A 199 4.84 -2.14 10.32
N LEU A 200 3.61 -1.63 10.10
CA LEU A 200 2.37 -2.30 10.53
C LEU A 200 1.39 -2.48 9.36
N HIS A 201 1.16 -3.73 8.96
CA HIS A 201 0.18 -4.07 7.92
C HIS A 201 -0.50 -5.44 8.17
N SER A 202 -1.55 -5.71 7.40
CA SER A 202 -2.38 -6.93 7.56
C SER A 202 -1.64 -8.23 7.25
N LYS A 203 -0.65 -8.20 6.35
CA LYS A 203 0.12 -9.38 5.90
C LYS A 203 1.19 -9.85 6.91
N LEU A 204 1.46 -9.08 7.96
CA LEU A 204 2.34 -9.52 9.05
C LEU A 204 1.68 -10.67 9.81
N SER A 205 2.46 -11.69 10.13
CA SER A 205 2.08 -12.73 11.08
C SER A 205 1.84 -12.11 12.47
N ASP A 206 1.13 -12.81 13.33
CA ASP A 206 0.86 -12.31 14.68
C ASP A 206 2.15 -12.11 15.49
N THR A 207 3.18 -12.92 15.23
CA THR A 207 4.50 -12.81 15.87
C THR A 207 5.31 -11.62 15.35
N GLU A 208 5.37 -11.42 14.03
CA GLU A 208 6.03 -10.24 13.43
C GLU A 208 5.35 -8.93 13.89
N ARG A 209 4.02 -8.92 13.94
CA ARG A 209 3.25 -7.77 14.44
C ARG A 209 3.49 -7.50 15.92
N TYR A 210 3.68 -8.54 16.73
CA TYR A 210 4.05 -8.42 18.14
C TYR A 210 5.42 -7.76 18.28
N ASP A 211 6.42 -8.20 17.51
CA ASP A 211 7.77 -7.66 17.58
C ASP A 211 7.79 -6.18 17.16
N GLU A 212 7.12 -5.82 16.05
CA GLU A 212 7.01 -4.42 15.61
C GLU A 212 6.28 -3.54 16.64
N TYR A 213 5.19 -4.04 17.22
CA TYR A 213 4.45 -3.31 18.27
C TYR A 213 5.28 -3.14 19.55
N ARG A 214 6.08 -4.13 19.90
CA ARG A 214 6.99 -4.05 21.04
C ARG A 214 8.06 -2.98 20.81
N LYS A 215 8.68 -2.96 19.62
CA LYS A 215 9.63 -1.92 19.19
C LYS A 215 9.06 -0.49 19.34
N ILE A 216 7.75 -0.34 19.10
CA ILE A 216 7.04 0.92 19.31
C ILE A 216 6.91 1.23 20.81
N THR A 217 6.49 0.24 21.61
CA THR A 217 6.21 0.45 23.04
C THR A 217 7.47 0.59 23.90
N THR A 218 8.59 0.03 23.49
CA THR A 218 9.92 0.22 24.13
C THR A 218 10.55 1.56 23.76
N GLY A 219 10.01 2.25 22.75
CA GLY A 219 10.55 3.53 22.27
C GLY A 219 11.75 3.39 21.32
N GLU A 220 12.06 2.18 20.88
CA GLU A 220 13.06 1.92 19.84
C GLU A 220 12.59 2.50 18.49
N ALA A 221 11.31 2.30 18.15
CA ALA A 221 10.75 2.93 16.96
C ALA A 221 10.24 4.34 17.27
N LYS A 222 10.61 5.28 16.40
CA LYS A 222 10.15 6.68 16.41
C LYS A 222 9.27 7.01 15.22
N ILE A 223 9.27 6.17 14.20
CA ILE A 223 8.45 6.28 13.01
C ILE A 223 7.62 5.01 12.88
N VAL A 224 6.33 5.15 12.63
CA VAL A 224 5.48 4.04 12.23
C VAL A 224 4.95 4.29 10.84
N ILE A 225 5.19 3.35 9.94
CA ILE A 225 4.57 3.30 8.62
C ILE A 225 3.58 2.15 8.62
N GLY A 226 2.35 2.42 8.25
CA GLY A 226 1.39 1.34 8.26
C GLY A 226 0.07 1.66 7.57
N THR A 227 -0.78 0.67 7.56
CA THR A 227 -2.13 0.81 7.03
C THR A 227 -3.06 1.47 8.05
N ARG A 228 -4.33 1.60 7.73
CA ARG A 228 -5.36 2.23 8.57
C ARG A 228 -5.22 2.01 10.08
N SER A 229 -4.94 0.77 10.51
CA SER A 229 -4.86 0.43 11.94
C SER A 229 -3.63 1.00 12.65
N ALA A 230 -2.59 1.40 11.91
CA ALA A 230 -1.40 2.02 12.50
C ALA A 230 -1.69 3.38 13.14
N ILE A 231 -2.85 3.98 12.87
CA ILE A 231 -3.28 5.20 13.56
C ILE A 231 -3.44 5.01 15.09
N PHE A 232 -3.54 3.79 15.59
CA PHE A 232 -3.73 3.48 17.00
C PHE A 232 -2.43 3.12 17.74
N VAL A 233 -1.26 3.35 17.16
CA VAL A 233 0.00 3.10 17.88
C VAL A 233 0.11 4.01 19.10
N PRO A 234 0.56 3.48 20.26
CA PRO A 234 0.56 4.20 21.53
C PRO A 234 1.77 5.12 21.69
N PHE A 235 2.06 5.93 20.68
CA PHE A 235 3.05 6.99 20.77
C PHE A 235 2.64 8.05 21.79
N ASN A 236 3.60 8.63 22.49
CA ASN A 236 3.35 9.60 23.56
C ASN A 236 3.67 11.04 23.17
N ASN A 237 4.49 11.26 22.14
CA ASN A 237 4.92 12.60 21.71
C ASN A 237 4.94 12.72 20.18
N ILE A 238 3.76 12.67 19.57
CA ILE A 238 3.65 12.74 18.11
C ILE A 238 3.95 14.16 17.63
N GLY A 239 4.88 14.27 16.67
CA GLY A 239 5.24 15.51 15.99
C GLY A 239 4.48 15.75 14.69
N VAL A 240 4.11 14.69 13.97
CA VAL A 240 3.38 14.78 12.72
C VAL A 240 2.62 13.47 12.43
N ILE A 241 1.44 13.62 11.82
CA ILE A 241 0.68 12.49 11.26
C ILE A 241 0.51 12.73 9.77
N ILE A 242 0.97 11.79 8.96
CA ILE A 242 0.91 11.86 7.49
C ILE A 242 -0.03 10.78 6.98
N ILE A 243 -0.88 11.14 6.03
CA ILE A 243 -1.82 10.22 5.37
C ILE A 243 -1.62 10.35 3.88
N ASP A 244 -0.96 9.37 3.27
CA ASP A 244 -0.76 9.35 1.82
C ASP A 244 -1.98 8.77 1.10
N GLU A 245 -2.23 9.22 -0.14
CA GLU A 245 -3.40 8.84 -0.95
C GLU A 245 -4.71 8.95 -0.15
N GLU A 246 -4.95 10.11 0.48
CA GLU A 246 -6.02 10.34 1.46
C GLU A 246 -7.42 10.04 0.93
N HIS A 247 -7.62 10.11 -0.39
CA HIS A 247 -8.88 9.82 -1.07
C HIS A 247 -9.29 8.33 -0.99
N THR A 248 -8.34 7.45 -0.61
CA THR A 248 -8.58 6.00 -0.65
C THR A 248 -9.61 5.58 0.39
N SER A 249 -10.63 4.84 -0.06
CA SER A 249 -11.71 4.32 0.81
C SER A 249 -11.22 3.37 1.91
N SER A 250 -10.03 2.78 1.76
CA SER A 250 -9.44 1.85 2.73
C SER A 250 -9.18 2.47 4.11
N TYR A 251 -9.14 3.80 4.22
CA TYR A 251 -9.04 4.49 5.51
C TYR A 251 -10.33 4.46 6.33
N LYS A 252 -11.47 4.16 5.70
CA LYS A 252 -12.74 3.88 6.39
C LYS A 252 -12.84 2.39 6.69
N GLN A 253 -13.14 2.04 7.94
CA GLN A 253 -13.46 0.66 8.32
C GLN A 253 -14.92 0.35 8.03
N GLU A 254 -15.19 -0.73 7.31
CA GLU A 254 -16.54 -1.16 6.95
C GLU A 254 -17.22 -1.91 8.10
N ASN A 255 -16.46 -2.71 8.84
CA ASN A 255 -16.93 -3.45 10.01
C ASN A 255 -16.90 -2.59 11.28
N HIS A 256 -17.72 -2.95 12.29
CA HIS A 256 -17.70 -2.28 13.59
C HIS A 256 -16.35 -2.43 14.32
N PRO A 257 -15.91 -1.31 14.96
CA PRO A 257 -16.40 0.07 14.86
C PRO A 257 -16.04 0.70 13.51
N ARG A 258 -16.98 1.40 12.90
CA ARG A 258 -16.83 1.99 11.55
C ARG A 258 -16.07 3.33 11.59
N TYR A 259 -14.86 3.34 12.12
CA TYR A 259 -14.04 4.54 12.19
C TYR A 259 -13.41 4.91 10.84
N ASN A 260 -13.06 6.18 10.70
CA ASN A 260 -12.22 6.69 9.61
C ASN A 260 -10.88 7.13 10.19
N ALA A 261 -9.77 6.62 9.65
CA ALA A 261 -8.45 6.95 10.14
C ALA A 261 -8.11 8.44 10.01
N LYS A 262 -8.68 9.13 9.01
CA LYS A 262 -8.52 10.61 8.86
C LYS A 262 -9.11 11.35 10.06
N ASP A 263 -10.30 10.97 10.49
CA ASP A 263 -10.96 11.61 11.64
C ASP A 263 -10.20 11.33 12.94
N ILE A 264 -9.72 10.08 13.11
CA ILE A 264 -8.87 9.70 14.25
C ILE A 264 -7.56 10.48 14.25
N ALA A 265 -6.93 10.68 13.07
CA ALA A 265 -5.70 11.47 12.93
C ALA A 265 -5.91 12.92 13.39
N ILE A 266 -7.01 13.54 12.99
CA ILE A 266 -7.36 14.92 13.42
C ILE A 266 -7.60 14.98 14.94
N LEU A 267 -8.22 13.96 15.54
CA LEU A 267 -8.40 13.91 16.98
C LEU A 267 -7.06 13.78 17.73
N ARG A 268 -6.19 12.90 17.24
CA ARG A 268 -4.85 12.71 17.79
C ARG A 268 -3.98 13.97 17.63
N SER A 269 -4.09 14.62 16.48
CA SER A 269 -3.44 15.92 16.22
C SER A 269 -3.79 16.96 17.27
N LYS A 270 -5.07 17.07 17.61
CA LYS A 270 -5.52 17.98 18.69
C LYS A 270 -4.97 17.62 20.06
N TYR A 271 -4.86 16.34 20.36
CA TYR A 271 -4.30 15.87 21.62
C TYR A 271 -2.81 16.15 21.75
N HIS A 272 -2.04 15.86 20.69
CA HIS A 272 -0.58 16.02 20.67
C HIS A 272 -0.12 17.42 20.22
N LYS A 273 -1.05 18.29 19.78
CA LYS A 273 -0.74 19.60 19.18
C LYS A 273 0.27 19.45 18.04
N CYS A 274 -0.07 18.63 17.06
CA CYS A 274 0.80 18.34 15.92
C CYS A 274 0.04 18.45 14.59
N PRO A 275 0.68 18.79 13.47
CA PRO A 275 0.03 18.86 12.17
C PRO A 275 -0.36 17.49 11.64
N VAL A 276 -1.45 17.48 10.84
CA VAL A 276 -1.83 16.36 9.96
C VAL A 276 -1.59 16.77 8.52
N VAL A 277 -0.87 15.96 7.76
CA VAL A 277 -0.64 16.16 6.32
C VAL A 277 -1.36 15.08 5.54
N MET A 278 -2.40 15.46 4.81
CA MET A 278 -3.16 14.56 3.93
C MET A 278 -2.70 14.79 2.50
N GLY A 279 -2.04 13.80 1.90
CA GLY A 279 -1.49 13.93 0.55
C GLY A 279 -2.28 13.16 -0.48
N SER A 280 -2.46 13.76 -1.65
CA SER A 280 -3.07 13.10 -2.80
C SER A 280 -2.75 13.82 -4.11
N ALA A 281 -2.71 13.05 -5.21
CA ALA A 281 -2.75 13.61 -6.56
C ALA A 281 -4.20 13.86 -7.04
N THR A 282 -5.14 13.18 -6.42
CA THR A 282 -6.58 13.23 -6.73
C THR A 282 -7.36 13.28 -5.42
N PRO A 283 -7.34 14.41 -4.71
CA PRO A 283 -7.99 14.53 -3.41
C PRO A 283 -9.48 14.15 -3.46
N SER A 284 -9.99 13.65 -2.33
CA SER A 284 -11.44 13.45 -2.19
C SER A 284 -12.17 14.79 -2.25
N LEU A 285 -13.39 14.79 -2.81
CA LEU A 285 -14.20 16.01 -2.92
C LEU A 285 -14.38 16.68 -1.56
N GLU A 286 -14.54 15.90 -0.48
CA GLU A 286 -14.67 16.43 0.87
C GLU A 286 -13.40 17.12 1.35
N SER A 287 -12.22 16.53 1.11
CA SER A 287 -10.94 17.15 1.51
C SER A 287 -10.67 18.40 0.70
N PHE A 288 -10.98 18.38 -0.59
CA PHE A 288 -10.81 19.54 -1.47
C PHE A 288 -11.75 20.67 -1.10
N ALA A 289 -13.03 20.37 -0.81
CA ALA A 289 -14.00 21.37 -0.34
C ALA A 289 -13.59 21.97 1.01
N ARG A 290 -13.08 21.16 1.95
CA ARG A 290 -12.55 21.66 3.23
C ARG A 290 -11.33 22.58 3.04
N ALA A 291 -10.50 22.29 2.05
CA ALA A 291 -9.39 23.18 1.69
C ALA A 291 -9.89 24.50 1.07
N GLY A 292 -10.88 24.45 0.18
CA GLY A 292 -11.52 25.63 -0.39
C GLY A 292 -12.17 26.52 0.68
N ASN A 293 -12.79 25.91 1.68
CA ASN A 293 -13.39 26.60 2.83
C ASN A 293 -12.37 26.97 3.94
N LYS A 294 -11.07 26.83 3.69
CA LYS A 294 -9.98 27.16 4.62
C LYS A 294 -10.00 26.36 5.94
N VAL A 295 -10.75 25.25 6.00
CA VAL A 295 -10.71 24.30 7.13
C VAL A 295 -9.41 23.50 7.11
N TYR A 296 -8.95 23.14 5.90
CA TYR A 296 -7.62 22.61 5.67
C TYR A 296 -6.75 23.66 4.97
N LYS A 297 -5.47 23.69 5.28
CA LYS A 297 -4.52 24.55 4.57
C LYS A 297 -4.06 23.83 3.31
N LEU A 298 -4.28 24.42 2.14
CA LEU A 298 -3.89 23.83 0.85
C LEU A 298 -2.41 24.08 0.57
N LEU A 299 -1.66 23.03 0.29
CA LEU A 299 -0.29 23.05 -0.21
C LEU A 299 -0.30 22.41 -1.60
N VAL A 300 0.32 23.05 -2.59
CA VAL A 300 0.28 22.61 -3.99
C VAL A 300 1.69 22.31 -4.49
N LEU A 301 1.86 21.13 -5.10
CA LEU A 301 3.07 20.74 -5.82
C LEU A 301 2.69 20.55 -7.29
N SER A 302 2.87 21.59 -8.08
CA SER A 302 2.43 21.62 -9.49
C SER A 302 3.46 20.99 -10.43
N LYS A 303 4.74 21.01 -10.05
CA LYS A 303 5.85 20.60 -10.90
C LYS A 303 6.27 19.15 -10.60
N ARG A 304 6.63 18.42 -11.66
CA ARG A 304 7.37 17.16 -11.54
C ARG A 304 8.87 17.46 -11.42
N PRO A 305 9.63 16.70 -10.60
CA PRO A 305 11.09 16.87 -10.51
C PRO A 305 11.83 16.58 -11.82
N SER A 306 11.29 15.67 -12.63
CA SER A 306 11.79 15.36 -13.97
C SER A 306 11.02 16.18 -15.02
N SER A 307 11.68 16.57 -16.09
CA SER A 307 11.10 17.29 -17.24
C SER A 307 10.06 16.48 -18.05
N SER A 308 9.58 15.36 -17.48
CA SER A 308 8.60 14.49 -18.10
C SER A 308 7.26 15.21 -18.27
N THR A 309 6.79 15.29 -19.52
CA THR A 309 5.47 15.82 -19.86
C THR A 309 4.35 14.90 -19.40
N MET A 310 3.16 15.46 -19.21
CA MET A 310 1.98 14.61 -18.97
C MET A 310 1.71 13.77 -20.21
N PRO A 311 1.34 12.49 -20.05
CA PRO A 311 1.02 11.65 -21.20
C PRO A 311 -0.21 12.19 -21.95
N ASN A 312 -0.22 12.00 -23.26
CA ASN A 312 -1.40 12.29 -24.06
C ASN A 312 -2.49 11.24 -23.77
N VAL A 313 -3.69 11.71 -23.48
CA VAL A 313 -4.85 10.86 -23.20
C VAL A 313 -5.80 10.90 -24.39
N GLU A 314 -6.06 9.74 -24.98
CA GLU A 314 -7.00 9.56 -26.09
C GLU A 314 -8.22 8.77 -25.59
N ILE A 315 -9.41 9.31 -25.85
CA ILE A 315 -10.69 8.65 -25.49
C ILE A 315 -11.28 8.07 -26.76
N ILE A 316 -11.58 6.76 -26.74
CA ILE A 316 -12.09 6.03 -27.90
C ILE A 316 -13.54 5.61 -27.64
N ASP A 317 -14.44 5.96 -28.57
CA ASP A 317 -15.84 5.52 -28.49
C ASP A 317 -15.95 4.05 -28.96
N MET A 318 -16.16 3.16 -28.01
CA MET A 318 -16.32 1.73 -28.28
C MET A 318 -17.58 1.39 -29.07
N LYS A 319 -18.57 2.28 -29.19
CA LYS A 319 -19.76 2.03 -30.04
C LYS A 319 -19.38 1.97 -31.51
N GLU A 320 -18.49 2.86 -31.95
CA GLU A 320 -17.96 2.85 -33.31
C GLU A 320 -17.06 1.62 -33.57
N GLU A 321 -16.29 1.23 -32.56
CA GLU A 321 -15.44 0.04 -32.65
C GLU A 321 -16.27 -1.26 -32.73
N VAL A 322 -17.36 -1.35 -31.99
CA VAL A 322 -18.30 -2.50 -32.03
C VAL A 322 -18.91 -2.66 -33.43
N LYS A 323 -19.22 -1.56 -34.15
CA LYS A 323 -19.70 -1.61 -35.55
C LYS A 323 -18.65 -2.22 -36.51
N LYS A 324 -17.35 -2.05 -36.17
CA LYS A 324 -16.24 -2.65 -36.91
C LYS A 324 -15.92 -4.09 -36.49
N GLY A 325 -16.65 -4.64 -35.51
CA GLY A 325 -16.43 -5.98 -34.94
C GLY A 325 -15.45 -6.04 -33.76
N ASN A 326 -15.01 -4.90 -33.22
CA ASN A 326 -14.09 -4.81 -32.08
C ASN A 326 -14.87 -4.75 -30.77
N PHE A 327 -15.01 -5.86 -30.08
CA PHE A 327 -15.85 -5.94 -28.87
C PHE A 327 -15.09 -5.67 -27.56
N ILE A 328 -13.77 -5.85 -27.54
CA ILE A 328 -12.93 -5.78 -26.33
C ILE A 328 -11.87 -4.69 -26.47
N LEU A 329 -11.10 -4.74 -27.53
CA LEU A 329 -10.00 -3.82 -27.82
C LEU A 329 -10.30 -3.03 -29.07
N SER A 330 -10.10 -1.72 -29.02
CA SER A 330 -10.21 -0.85 -30.20
C SER A 330 -9.04 -1.07 -31.14
N ASP A 331 -9.23 -0.76 -32.42
CA ASP A 331 -8.15 -0.82 -33.42
C ASP A 331 -6.99 0.11 -33.05
N THR A 332 -7.29 1.29 -32.53
CA THR A 332 -6.27 2.23 -32.05
C THR A 332 -5.42 1.62 -30.95
N LEU A 333 -6.04 0.97 -29.94
CA LEU A 333 -5.29 0.34 -28.86
C LEU A 333 -4.45 -0.83 -29.37
N LYS A 334 -4.99 -1.67 -30.26
CA LYS A 334 -4.25 -2.77 -30.90
C LYS A 334 -3.03 -2.25 -31.65
N CYS A 335 -3.19 -1.17 -32.43
CA CYS A 335 -2.11 -0.55 -33.19
C CYS A 335 -1.01 -0.02 -32.26
N LYS A 336 -1.40 0.70 -31.20
CA LYS A 336 -0.44 1.24 -30.22
C LYS A 336 0.29 0.12 -29.45
N ILE A 337 -0.39 -0.95 -29.05
CA ILE A 337 0.27 -2.11 -28.42
C ILE A 337 1.33 -2.70 -29.35
N LYS A 338 0.98 -2.91 -30.63
CA LYS A 338 1.93 -3.44 -31.62
C LYS A 338 3.15 -2.52 -31.77
N GLU A 339 2.94 -1.20 -31.90
CA GLU A 339 4.02 -0.21 -31.97
C GLU A 339 4.97 -0.31 -30.77
N LYS A 340 4.42 -0.48 -29.54
CA LYS A 340 5.22 -0.59 -28.32
C LYS A 340 6.01 -1.91 -28.27
N LEU A 341 5.41 -3.01 -28.69
CA LEU A 341 6.10 -4.29 -28.80
C LEU A 341 7.26 -4.23 -29.81
N ASP A 342 7.04 -3.59 -30.97
CA ASP A 342 8.07 -3.42 -32.00
C ASP A 342 9.26 -2.58 -31.48
N ARG A 343 9.00 -1.62 -30.57
CA ARG A 343 10.02 -0.79 -29.91
C ARG A 343 10.62 -1.43 -28.64
N LYS A 344 10.21 -2.65 -28.28
CA LYS A 344 10.59 -3.33 -27.02
C LYS A 344 10.24 -2.52 -25.76
N GLU A 345 9.19 -1.72 -25.85
CA GLU A 345 8.61 -1.00 -24.73
C GLU A 345 7.51 -1.85 -24.06
N GLN A 346 7.19 -1.53 -22.80
CA GLN A 346 6.18 -2.26 -22.03
C GLN A 346 4.83 -1.55 -22.06
N SER A 347 3.76 -2.34 -21.96
CA SER A 347 2.40 -1.82 -21.90
C SER A 347 1.67 -2.34 -20.66
N ILE A 348 0.83 -1.50 -20.06
CA ILE A 348 -0.09 -1.88 -18.99
C ILE A 348 -1.52 -1.81 -19.54
N ILE A 349 -2.29 -2.89 -19.37
CA ILE A 349 -3.71 -2.93 -19.74
C ILE A 349 -4.54 -3.09 -18.49
N LEU A 350 -5.21 -2.01 -18.10
CA LEU A 350 -6.08 -1.97 -16.95
C LEU A 350 -7.50 -2.37 -17.34
N LEU A 351 -7.99 -3.44 -16.73
CA LEU A 351 -9.41 -3.76 -16.76
C LEU A 351 -10.07 -3.21 -15.49
N ASN A 352 -10.85 -2.15 -15.65
CA ASN A 352 -11.49 -1.51 -14.51
C ASN A 352 -12.74 -2.28 -14.07
N ARG A 353 -12.54 -3.43 -13.41
CA ARG A 353 -13.61 -4.25 -12.86
C ARG A 353 -13.50 -4.30 -11.33
N ARG A 354 -14.49 -3.75 -10.62
CA ARG A 354 -14.73 -4.04 -9.20
C ARG A 354 -15.92 -4.98 -9.08
N GLY A 355 -15.69 -6.16 -8.47
CA GLY A 355 -16.73 -7.06 -7.95
C GLY A 355 -17.52 -7.85 -8.99
N TYR A 356 -18.24 -8.84 -8.51
CA TYR A 356 -19.17 -9.71 -9.23
C TYR A 356 -20.47 -9.02 -9.70
N SER A 357 -20.55 -7.70 -9.65
CA SER A 357 -21.75 -6.96 -10.08
C SER A 357 -21.83 -6.96 -11.59
N SER A 358 -22.53 -7.93 -12.15
CA SER A 358 -22.91 -7.91 -13.57
C SER A 358 -23.90 -6.79 -13.78
N ILE A 359 -23.61 -5.90 -14.72
CA ILE A 359 -24.54 -4.86 -15.18
C ILE A 359 -25.07 -5.30 -16.53
N ILE A 360 -26.37 -5.24 -16.72
CA ILE A 360 -26.97 -5.46 -18.03
C ILE A 360 -27.03 -4.13 -18.76
N SER A 361 -26.41 -4.07 -19.94
CA SER A 361 -26.39 -2.87 -20.76
C SER A 361 -26.59 -3.16 -22.24
N CYS A 362 -27.04 -2.15 -22.97
CA CYS A 362 -27.16 -2.18 -24.41
C CYS A 362 -25.85 -1.73 -25.04
N ARG A 363 -25.27 -2.57 -25.90
CA ARG A 363 -24.03 -2.24 -26.62
C ARG A 363 -24.22 -1.20 -27.73
N GLU A 364 -25.41 -1.11 -28.28
CA GLU A 364 -25.73 -0.20 -29.39
C GLU A 364 -25.92 1.25 -28.90
N CYS A 365 -26.68 1.45 -27.82
CA CYS A 365 -27.02 2.80 -27.36
C CYS A 365 -26.52 3.14 -25.97
N GLY A 366 -25.81 2.22 -25.28
CA GLY A 366 -25.27 2.43 -23.92
C GLY A 366 -26.34 2.45 -22.83
N TYR A 367 -27.60 2.10 -23.11
CA TYR A 367 -28.67 2.07 -22.11
C TYR A 367 -28.36 1.07 -21.01
N THR A 368 -28.58 1.47 -19.76
CA THR A 368 -28.54 0.62 -18.57
C THR A 368 -29.82 0.77 -17.77
N GLU A 369 -30.27 -0.31 -17.16
CA GLU A 369 -31.43 -0.28 -16.31
C GLU A 369 -31.14 0.33 -14.95
N LYS A 370 -31.87 1.41 -14.61
CA LYS A 370 -31.71 2.12 -13.34
C LYS A 370 -32.92 1.89 -12.42
N CYS A 371 -32.65 1.94 -11.12
CA CYS A 371 -33.71 1.88 -10.11
C CYS A 371 -34.51 3.19 -10.12
N PRO A 372 -35.85 3.16 -10.30
CA PRO A 372 -36.66 4.38 -10.36
C PRO A 372 -36.70 5.14 -9.03
N LYS A 373 -36.39 4.48 -7.90
CA LYS A 373 -36.41 5.10 -6.56
C LYS A 373 -35.07 5.75 -6.20
N CYS A 374 -33.94 5.20 -6.68
CA CYS A 374 -32.61 5.58 -6.24
C CYS A 374 -31.76 6.17 -7.37
N ASP A 375 -32.22 6.12 -8.62
CA ASP A 375 -31.52 6.51 -9.85
C ASP A 375 -30.12 5.86 -10.03
N VAL A 376 -29.85 4.76 -9.33
CA VAL A 376 -28.61 3.96 -9.47
C VAL A 376 -28.86 2.76 -10.38
N THR A 377 -27.81 2.31 -11.07
CA THR A 377 -27.86 1.13 -11.94
C THR A 377 -28.18 -0.12 -11.12
N TYR A 378 -29.03 -0.99 -11.64
CA TYR A 378 -29.31 -2.28 -11.03
C TYR A 378 -28.13 -3.23 -11.13
N THR A 379 -27.92 -4.04 -10.09
CA THR A 379 -26.99 -5.17 -10.11
C THR A 379 -27.70 -6.43 -10.59
N TYR A 380 -27.13 -7.12 -11.58
CA TYR A 380 -27.65 -8.39 -12.08
C TYR A 380 -27.07 -9.56 -11.29
N HIS A 381 -27.95 -10.38 -10.73
CA HIS A 381 -27.62 -11.61 -10.02
C HIS A 381 -27.89 -12.82 -10.91
N LYS A 382 -26.82 -13.44 -11.44
CA LYS A 382 -26.92 -14.58 -12.37
C LYS A 382 -27.66 -15.77 -11.78
N THR A 383 -27.41 -16.08 -10.51
CA THR A 383 -28.01 -17.23 -9.82
C THR A 383 -29.52 -17.15 -9.69
N SER A 384 -30.06 -15.94 -9.48
CA SER A 384 -31.49 -15.69 -9.33
C SER A 384 -32.14 -15.09 -10.58
N ASN A 385 -31.33 -14.82 -11.62
CA ASN A 385 -31.76 -14.13 -12.85
C ASN A 385 -32.57 -12.83 -12.59
N ASN A 386 -32.14 -12.06 -11.59
CA ASN A 386 -32.82 -10.84 -11.15
C ASN A 386 -31.89 -9.63 -11.19
N LEU A 387 -32.48 -8.48 -11.51
CA LEU A 387 -31.91 -7.16 -11.26
C LEU A 387 -32.28 -6.69 -9.86
N LYS A 388 -31.34 -6.34 -9.01
CA LYS A 388 -31.58 -5.87 -7.64
C LYS A 388 -30.90 -4.54 -7.37
N CYS A 389 -31.63 -3.61 -6.79
CA CYS A 389 -31.06 -2.38 -6.24
C CYS A 389 -30.53 -2.64 -4.83
N HIS A 390 -29.23 -2.44 -4.62
CA HIS A 390 -28.60 -2.65 -3.30
C HIS A 390 -28.88 -1.52 -2.29
N TYR A 391 -29.50 -0.41 -2.72
CA TYR A 391 -29.89 0.70 -1.84
C TYR A 391 -31.27 0.48 -1.22
N CYS A 392 -32.27 0.23 -2.03
CA CYS A 392 -33.67 0.12 -1.56
C CYS A 392 -34.23 -1.31 -1.60
N GLY A 393 -33.46 -2.28 -2.10
CA GLY A 393 -33.89 -3.68 -2.20
C GLY A 393 -34.87 -3.98 -3.34
N THR A 394 -35.35 -2.98 -4.11
CA THR A 394 -36.23 -3.21 -5.25
C THR A 394 -35.60 -4.18 -6.23
N ALA A 395 -36.34 -5.20 -6.63
CA ALA A 395 -35.89 -6.20 -7.59
C ALA A 395 -36.86 -6.28 -8.78
N LYS A 396 -36.32 -6.63 -9.96
CA LYS A 396 -37.11 -6.92 -11.16
C LYS A 396 -36.41 -7.94 -12.05
N VAL A 397 -37.14 -8.54 -12.96
CA VAL A 397 -36.59 -9.41 -14.00
C VAL A 397 -35.90 -8.56 -15.07
N PRO A 398 -34.71 -8.94 -15.56
CA PRO A 398 -34.04 -8.20 -16.60
C PRO A 398 -34.80 -8.22 -17.92
N SER A 399 -34.85 -7.09 -18.59
CA SER A 399 -35.43 -7.00 -19.94
C SER A 399 -34.51 -7.71 -20.92
N LYS A 400 -35.06 -8.48 -21.85
CA LYS A 400 -34.29 -9.14 -22.92
C LYS A 400 -33.89 -8.19 -24.04
N VAL A 401 -34.65 -7.13 -24.21
CA VAL A 401 -34.56 -6.15 -25.31
C VAL A 401 -34.42 -4.76 -24.72
N CYS A 402 -33.57 -3.97 -25.31
CA CYS A 402 -33.36 -2.58 -24.91
C CYS A 402 -34.62 -1.74 -25.16
N PRO A 403 -35.20 -1.07 -24.16
CA PRO A 403 -36.37 -0.25 -24.35
C PRO A 403 -36.09 1.03 -25.17
N LYS A 404 -34.81 1.40 -25.34
CA LYS A 404 -34.44 2.62 -26.07
C LYS A 404 -34.18 2.39 -27.55
N CYS A 405 -33.61 1.26 -27.97
CA CYS A 405 -33.21 1.01 -29.36
C CYS A 405 -33.62 -0.37 -29.90
N GLY A 406 -34.34 -1.21 -29.13
CA GLY A 406 -34.80 -2.52 -29.58
C GLY A 406 -33.72 -3.62 -29.64
N SER A 407 -32.43 -3.33 -29.42
CA SER A 407 -31.36 -4.31 -29.51
C SER A 407 -31.33 -5.23 -28.29
N LYS A 408 -30.70 -6.41 -28.41
CA LYS A 408 -30.57 -7.36 -27.29
C LYS A 408 -29.72 -6.80 -26.16
N LEU A 409 -30.22 -6.84 -24.95
CA LEU A 409 -29.45 -6.56 -23.75
C LEU A 409 -28.56 -7.75 -23.40
N ARG A 410 -27.33 -7.51 -23.03
CA ARG A 410 -26.36 -8.55 -22.66
C ARG A 410 -25.64 -8.22 -21.34
N ASP A 411 -25.24 -9.26 -20.65
CA ASP A 411 -24.39 -9.16 -19.47
C ASP A 411 -22.99 -8.66 -19.86
N PHE A 412 -22.52 -7.62 -19.18
CA PHE A 412 -21.21 -7.04 -19.36
C PHE A 412 -20.20 -7.74 -18.45
N GLY A 413 -19.83 -8.97 -18.79
CA GLY A 413 -18.87 -9.78 -18.03
C GLY A 413 -17.54 -9.95 -18.75
N LEU A 414 -16.73 -8.87 -18.93
CA LEU A 414 -15.35 -9.00 -19.38
C LEU A 414 -14.45 -9.34 -18.17
N GLY A 415 -13.82 -10.52 -18.15
CA GLY A 415 -12.83 -10.90 -17.15
C GLY A 415 -11.41 -10.65 -17.64
N THR A 416 -10.45 -10.57 -16.72
CA THR A 416 -9.02 -10.49 -17.04
C THR A 416 -8.55 -11.68 -17.88
N GLU A 417 -9.12 -12.87 -17.67
CA GLU A 417 -8.86 -14.09 -18.45
C GLU A 417 -9.22 -13.91 -19.93
N LYS A 418 -10.42 -13.42 -20.21
CA LYS A 418 -10.85 -13.18 -21.60
C LYS A 418 -10.02 -12.10 -22.30
N LEU A 419 -9.57 -11.10 -21.54
CA LEU A 419 -8.69 -10.07 -22.06
C LEU A 419 -7.30 -10.64 -22.37
N GLU A 420 -6.78 -11.51 -21.52
CA GLU A 420 -5.52 -12.23 -21.72
C GLU A 420 -5.59 -13.14 -22.95
N GLU A 421 -6.66 -13.93 -23.07
CA GLU A 421 -6.89 -14.80 -24.25
C GLU A 421 -6.93 -13.99 -25.56
N GLU A 422 -7.61 -12.84 -25.56
CA GLU A 422 -7.71 -11.98 -26.73
C GLU A 422 -6.36 -11.38 -27.11
N LEU A 423 -5.59 -10.91 -26.13
CA LEU A 423 -4.24 -10.38 -26.37
C LEU A 423 -3.28 -11.47 -26.87
N ASN A 424 -3.34 -12.69 -26.33
CA ASN A 424 -2.53 -13.82 -26.78
C ASN A 424 -2.86 -14.27 -28.20
N LYS A 425 -4.13 -14.09 -28.65
CA LYS A 425 -4.51 -14.37 -30.05
C LYS A 425 -3.97 -13.33 -31.02
N LEU A 426 -3.90 -12.05 -30.58
CA LEU A 426 -3.53 -10.93 -31.43
C LEU A 426 -2.03 -10.69 -31.50
N PHE A 427 -1.30 -10.99 -30.42
CA PHE A 427 0.11 -10.62 -30.29
C PHE A 427 0.96 -11.80 -29.82
N LYS A 428 2.15 -11.97 -30.41
CA LYS A 428 3.21 -12.83 -29.89
C LYS A 428 4.00 -12.06 -28.82
N ALA A 429 3.43 -11.93 -27.62
CA ALA A 429 4.00 -11.17 -26.53
C ALA A 429 4.01 -11.98 -25.23
N ARG A 430 4.94 -11.66 -24.34
CA ARG A 430 4.99 -12.25 -22.99
C ARG A 430 4.01 -11.48 -22.12
N ILE A 431 2.88 -12.09 -21.79
CA ILE A 431 1.81 -11.46 -21.03
C ILE A 431 1.79 -11.99 -19.61
N VAL A 432 1.60 -11.12 -18.61
CA VAL A 432 1.37 -11.50 -17.22
C VAL A 432 0.11 -10.85 -16.69
N ARG A 433 -0.65 -11.61 -15.89
CA ARG A 433 -1.87 -11.15 -15.24
C ARG A 433 -1.63 -10.93 -13.74
N MET A 434 -2.11 -9.79 -13.23
CA MET A 434 -2.08 -9.43 -11.82
C MET A 434 -3.49 -9.10 -11.34
N ASP A 435 -4.15 -10.05 -10.73
CA ASP A 435 -5.46 -9.93 -10.12
C ASP A 435 -5.50 -10.67 -8.77
N VAL A 436 -6.67 -10.69 -8.11
CA VAL A 436 -6.84 -11.34 -6.81
C VAL A 436 -6.54 -12.84 -6.87
N ASP A 437 -6.90 -13.48 -8.00
CA ASP A 437 -6.74 -14.93 -8.16
C ASP A 437 -5.27 -15.31 -8.35
N THR A 438 -4.51 -14.52 -9.10
CA THR A 438 -3.08 -14.74 -9.37
C THR A 438 -2.17 -14.30 -8.23
N THR A 439 -2.66 -13.49 -7.27
CA THR A 439 -1.86 -12.93 -6.17
C THR A 439 -2.27 -13.45 -4.79
N SER A 440 -2.94 -14.60 -4.73
CA SER A 440 -3.48 -15.17 -3.48
C SER A 440 -2.40 -15.66 -2.52
N LYS A 441 -1.25 -16.14 -3.01
CA LYS A 441 -0.16 -16.64 -2.19
C LYS A 441 0.80 -15.52 -1.75
N LYS A 442 1.39 -15.69 -0.56
CA LYS A 442 2.37 -14.73 -0.01
C LYS A 442 3.59 -14.63 -0.94
N GLY A 443 3.89 -13.43 -1.43
CA GLY A 443 5.05 -13.15 -2.30
C GLY A 443 4.77 -13.15 -3.81
N GLU A 444 3.69 -13.75 -4.31
CA GLU A 444 3.39 -13.76 -5.76
C GLU A 444 3.20 -12.36 -6.34
N HIS A 445 2.53 -11.48 -5.61
CA HIS A 445 2.35 -10.09 -6.01
C HIS A 445 3.70 -9.39 -6.25
N GLN A 446 4.65 -9.55 -5.32
CA GLN A 446 5.98 -8.94 -5.44
C GLN A 446 6.77 -9.55 -6.60
N LYS A 447 6.72 -10.88 -6.74
CA LYS A 447 7.40 -11.59 -7.83
C LYS A 447 6.94 -11.10 -9.21
N ILE A 448 5.62 -10.91 -9.43
CA ILE A 448 5.09 -10.39 -10.69
C ILE A 448 5.62 -8.98 -10.96
N ILE A 449 5.69 -8.12 -9.93
CA ILE A 449 6.21 -6.76 -10.04
C ILE A 449 7.69 -6.78 -10.43
N ASP A 450 8.49 -7.59 -9.75
CA ASP A 450 9.93 -7.69 -9.99
C ASP A 450 10.20 -8.27 -11.39
N ASP A 451 9.54 -9.35 -11.77
CA ASP A 451 9.66 -9.98 -13.09
C ASP A 451 9.22 -9.04 -14.23
N PHE A 452 8.17 -8.22 -14.02
CA PHE A 452 7.77 -7.21 -14.99
C PHE A 452 8.78 -6.06 -15.04
N GLY A 453 9.30 -5.62 -13.90
CA GLY A 453 10.35 -4.59 -13.83
C GLY A 453 11.66 -5.01 -14.49
N GLU A 454 12.00 -6.30 -14.44
CA GLU A 454 13.15 -6.91 -15.12
C GLU A 454 12.92 -7.20 -16.62
N HIS A 455 11.80 -6.73 -17.18
CA HIS A 455 11.41 -6.93 -18.57
C HIS A 455 11.26 -8.41 -18.99
N LYS A 456 10.86 -9.28 -18.07
CA LYS A 456 10.50 -10.66 -18.39
C LYS A 456 9.16 -10.76 -19.12
N TYR A 457 8.33 -9.72 -19.00
CA TYR A 457 7.02 -9.60 -19.64
C TYR A 457 6.89 -8.26 -20.39
N ASP A 458 6.15 -8.29 -21.48
CA ASP A 458 5.93 -7.13 -22.35
C ASP A 458 4.61 -6.43 -22.04
N ILE A 459 3.59 -7.19 -21.60
CA ILE A 459 2.27 -6.66 -21.27
C ILE A 459 1.87 -7.13 -19.88
N LEU A 460 1.49 -6.19 -19.02
CA LEU A 460 0.89 -6.45 -17.70
C LEU A 460 -0.61 -6.16 -17.77
N ILE A 461 -1.43 -7.18 -17.54
CA ILE A 461 -2.88 -7.06 -17.41
C ILE A 461 -3.22 -7.05 -15.93
N GLY A 462 -4.11 -6.16 -15.52
CA GLY A 462 -4.59 -6.24 -14.14
C GLY A 462 -5.75 -5.31 -13.85
N THR A 463 -6.15 -5.34 -12.59
CA THR A 463 -7.21 -4.49 -12.06
C THR A 463 -6.60 -3.25 -11.38
N GLN A 464 -7.35 -2.56 -10.54
CA GLN A 464 -6.89 -1.36 -9.82
C GLN A 464 -5.58 -1.55 -9.02
N MET A 465 -5.15 -2.79 -8.77
CA MET A 465 -3.89 -3.07 -8.07
C MET A 465 -2.67 -2.54 -8.82
N ILE A 466 -2.69 -2.54 -10.16
CA ILE A 466 -1.59 -2.04 -11.00
C ILE A 466 -1.60 -0.51 -11.17
N ALA A 467 -2.69 0.15 -10.80
CA ALA A 467 -2.81 1.60 -10.89
C ALA A 467 -2.03 2.34 -9.79
N LYS A 468 -1.62 1.65 -8.71
CA LYS A 468 -1.05 2.28 -7.51
C LYS A 468 0.36 1.78 -7.18
N GLY A 469 1.23 2.70 -6.78
CA GLY A 469 2.52 2.38 -6.13
C GLY A 469 3.63 1.79 -7.01
N LEU A 470 3.39 1.53 -8.31
CA LEU A 470 4.36 0.91 -9.21
C LEU A 470 5.01 1.94 -10.11
N ASP A 471 6.32 1.79 -10.34
CA ASP A 471 7.09 2.64 -11.22
C ASP A 471 7.91 1.76 -12.16
N PHE A 472 7.57 1.80 -13.46
CA PHE A 472 8.22 1.00 -14.50
C PHE A 472 8.72 1.92 -15.61
N PRO A 473 10.04 2.12 -15.73
CA PRO A 473 10.62 3.04 -16.71
C PRO A 473 10.27 2.73 -18.16
N LEU A 474 10.10 1.44 -18.52
CA LEU A 474 9.79 0.99 -19.88
C LEU A 474 8.30 1.05 -20.23
N VAL A 475 7.42 1.41 -19.30
CA VAL A 475 5.99 1.53 -19.56
C VAL A 475 5.69 2.88 -20.21
N THR A 476 5.38 2.85 -21.50
CA THR A 476 5.05 4.02 -22.30
C THR A 476 3.60 4.05 -22.78
N LEU A 477 2.88 2.93 -22.65
CA LEU A 477 1.46 2.81 -22.99
C LEU A 477 0.66 2.28 -21.80
N VAL A 478 -0.45 2.95 -21.49
CA VAL A 478 -1.45 2.43 -20.56
C VAL A 478 -2.81 2.44 -21.23
N GLY A 479 -3.38 1.27 -21.45
CA GLY A 479 -4.73 1.08 -21.97
C GLY A 479 -5.72 0.84 -20.82
N VAL A 480 -6.84 1.55 -20.82
CA VAL A 480 -7.93 1.33 -19.85
C VAL A 480 -9.15 0.78 -20.58
N VAL A 481 -9.52 -0.44 -20.25
CA VAL A 481 -10.62 -1.15 -20.91
C VAL A 481 -11.86 -1.12 -20.02
N SER A 482 -13.03 -0.87 -20.62
CA SER A 482 -14.33 -0.92 -19.94
C SER A 482 -14.47 0.09 -18.77
N VAL A 483 -14.13 1.36 -19.03
CA VAL A 483 -14.28 2.46 -18.05
C VAL A 483 -15.72 2.66 -17.61
N ASP A 484 -16.67 2.55 -18.55
CA ASP A 484 -18.09 2.76 -18.29
C ASP A 484 -18.66 1.88 -17.18
N SER A 485 -18.15 0.66 -17.03
CA SER A 485 -18.57 -0.24 -15.95
C SER A 485 -18.36 0.35 -14.55
N SER A 486 -17.37 1.21 -14.39
CA SER A 486 -17.08 1.90 -13.12
C SER A 486 -17.96 3.13 -12.93
N LEU A 487 -18.19 3.89 -14.00
CA LEU A 487 -19.13 5.04 -13.95
C LEU A 487 -20.56 4.60 -13.65
N MET A 488 -20.92 3.39 -14.11
CA MET A 488 -22.25 2.80 -13.92
C MET A 488 -22.38 2.01 -12.61
N ALA A 489 -21.32 1.94 -11.79
CA ALA A 489 -21.39 1.24 -10.52
C ALA A 489 -22.50 1.84 -9.63
N PRO A 490 -23.23 1.01 -8.86
CA PRO A 490 -24.28 1.48 -7.97
C PRO A 490 -23.71 2.12 -6.70
N ASP A 491 -22.93 3.17 -6.88
CA ASP A 491 -22.26 3.93 -5.83
C ASP A 491 -22.30 5.42 -6.21
N PHE A 492 -22.74 6.27 -5.28
CA PHE A 492 -22.82 7.72 -5.52
C PHE A 492 -21.44 8.35 -5.80
N ARG A 493 -20.35 7.67 -5.39
CA ARG A 493 -18.95 8.07 -5.64
C ARG A 493 -18.38 7.46 -6.92
N ALA A 494 -19.19 6.79 -7.74
CA ALA A 494 -18.71 6.08 -8.92
C ALA A 494 -17.90 7.00 -9.86
N SER A 495 -18.42 8.19 -10.14
CA SER A 495 -17.74 9.18 -10.99
C SER A 495 -16.44 9.69 -10.37
N GLU A 496 -16.44 10.03 -9.07
CA GLU A 496 -15.26 10.46 -8.33
C GLU A 496 -14.17 9.38 -8.35
N ASN A 497 -14.53 8.15 -7.98
CA ASN A 497 -13.60 7.01 -7.95
C ASN A 497 -13.02 6.70 -9.34
N THR A 498 -13.84 6.83 -10.39
CA THR A 498 -13.40 6.60 -11.76
C THR A 498 -12.44 7.68 -12.22
N PHE A 499 -12.75 8.96 -11.95
CA PHE A 499 -11.86 10.07 -12.24
C PHE A 499 -10.50 9.92 -11.52
N GLN A 500 -10.52 9.59 -10.24
CA GLN A 500 -9.31 9.36 -9.43
C GLN A 500 -8.45 8.23 -10.03
N LEU A 501 -9.09 7.11 -10.41
CA LEU A 501 -8.39 6.00 -11.04
C LEU A 501 -7.76 6.39 -12.37
N LEU A 502 -8.52 7.01 -13.28
CA LEU A 502 -8.01 7.43 -14.59
C LEU A 502 -6.85 8.42 -14.46
N SER A 503 -6.96 9.39 -13.56
CA SER A 503 -5.90 10.37 -13.30
C SER A 503 -4.62 9.71 -12.75
N GLN A 504 -4.76 8.70 -11.88
CA GLN A 504 -3.62 7.94 -11.36
C GLN A 504 -2.94 7.09 -12.44
N VAL A 505 -3.75 6.46 -13.28
CA VAL A 505 -3.28 5.60 -14.39
C VAL A 505 -2.60 6.45 -15.46
N ALA A 506 -3.18 7.57 -15.84
CA ALA A 506 -2.56 8.53 -16.76
C ALA A 506 -1.17 8.98 -16.26
N GLY A 507 -1.03 9.17 -14.95
CA GLY A 507 0.25 9.53 -14.34
C GLY A 507 1.32 8.43 -14.34
N ARG A 508 1.05 7.21 -14.85
CA ARG A 508 2.03 6.11 -14.91
C ARG A 508 2.85 6.09 -16.20
N ALA A 509 2.27 6.49 -17.32
CA ALA A 509 2.99 6.61 -18.58
C ALA A 509 3.92 7.83 -18.58
N GLY A 510 5.05 7.74 -19.29
CA GLY A 510 5.95 8.88 -19.54
C GLY A 510 6.77 9.34 -18.33
N ARG A 511 7.19 8.42 -17.46
CA ARG A 511 8.08 8.74 -16.34
C ARG A 511 9.57 8.67 -16.68
N SER A 512 9.93 7.95 -17.73
CA SER A 512 11.30 7.94 -18.21
C SER A 512 11.52 9.07 -19.19
N THR A 513 12.54 9.89 -18.94
CA THR A 513 13.20 10.68 -19.97
C THR A 513 14.16 9.75 -20.70
N SER A 514 13.81 9.27 -21.85
CA SER A 514 14.75 8.87 -22.88
C SER A 514 14.77 9.94 -23.95
#